data_648905fdd5bf4c27d07cf764ab5dce9f
#
_entry.id   648905fdd5bf4c27d07cf764ab5dce9f
#
_cell.length_a   1.000
_cell.length_b   1.000
_cell.length_c   1.000
_cell.angle_alpha   90.00
_cell.angle_beta   90.00
_cell.angle_gamma   90.00
#
_symmetry.space_group_name_H-M   'P 1'
#
loop_
_entity.id
_entity.type
_entity.pdbx_description
1 polymer ?
#
loop_
_entity_poly.entity_id
_entity_poly.type
_entity_poly.pdbx_seq_one_letter_code
_entity_poly.pdbx_strand_id
1 'polypeptide(L)'
;ALLIEAGADQTARNPAGERPVDLLKHNLDVVQYFAGILKVPVDPEAWEKGRKRAKQLLDTNEPPAAAEASKAAPAASEINLEPLIAGLFLLPVFHHLWFLWHLCWLVLGFALVRLVLKMLPKLPNLPAWLVASPVALVWMVPLILPFQLQMHGGSMAGWGPDTSIGLLPFPHLLVYEFIFFMAGALIYLTPKASERFGNLWWLTGGLAIAAYVMEPTTHMQSAVQQTVYVWTCIFAAVGLCRSVLAEERSWVRQISEASYWLYLTHLPVVMVLQHFFAQTNLDPILKFSLITLITTVGLYLPWQYFFKRTIVGRLLIGRASSEPSPNRNTA
;
A
#
# COMPACT_ATOMS: atom_id res chain seq x y z
N ALA A 1 -23.59 -2.01 -22.11
CA ALA A 1 -24.84 -2.60 -22.61
C ALA A 1 -25.85 -2.81 -21.49
N LEU A 2 -25.57 -3.62 -20.46
CA LEU A 2 -26.53 -3.95 -19.37
C LEU A 2 -27.13 -2.71 -18.68
N LEU A 3 -26.34 -1.65 -18.42
CA LEU A 3 -26.85 -0.43 -17.78
C LEU A 3 -27.79 0.35 -18.73
N ILE A 4 -27.52 0.33 -20.02
CA ILE A 4 -28.36 0.99 -21.04
C ILE A 4 -29.66 0.20 -21.19
N GLU A 5 -29.59 -1.12 -21.24
CA GLU A 5 -30.73 -2.01 -21.25
C GLU A 5 -31.59 -1.88 -19.98
N ALA A 6 -30.97 -1.50 -18.86
CA ALA A 6 -31.65 -1.18 -17.58
C ALA A 6 -32.20 0.26 -17.50
N GLY A 7 -32.16 1.05 -18.57
CA GLY A 7 -32.72 2.39 -18.63
C GLY A 7 -31.83 3.50 -18.08
N ALA A 8 -30.50 3.30 -18.04
CA ALA A 8 -29.58 4.35 -17.64
C ALA A 8 -29.59 5.54 -18.60
N ASP A 9 -29.52 6.76 -18.05
CA ASP A 9 -29.54 8.00 -18.82
C ASP A 9 -28.28 8.12 -19.71
N GLN A 10 -28.50 8.03 -21.02
CA GLN A 10 -27.46 8.08 -22.06
C GLN A 10 -26.95 9.51 -22.32
N THR A 11 -27.70 10.53 -21.84
CA THR A 11 -27.35 11.94 -22.05
C THR A 11 -26.63 12.54 -20.85
N ALA A 12 -26.58 11.82 -19.72
CA ALA A 12 -25.87 12.25 -18.53
C ALA A 12 -24.41 12.59 -18.85
N ARG A 13 -23.91 13.67 -18.25
CA ARG A 13 -22.52 14.12 -18.42
C ARG A 13 -21.79 14.03 -17.09
N ASN A 14 -20.53 13.57 -17.16
CA ASN A 14 -19.65 13.62 -16.01
C ASN A 14 -19.18 15.09 -15.74
N PRO A 15 -18.47 15.36 -14.63
CA PRO A 15 -17.93 16.69 -14.33
C PRO A 15 -17.00 17.26 -15.41
N ALA A 16 -16.40 16.40 -16.27
CA ALA A 16 -15.61 16.81 -17.44
C ALA A 16 -16.47 17.12 -18.69
N GLY A 17 -17.79 17.00 -18.60
CA GLY A 17 -18.72 17.24 -19.69
C GLY A 17 -18.85 16.09 -20.70
N GLU A 18 -18.24 14.94 -20.43
CA GLU A 18 -18.25 13.78 -21.33
C GLU A 18 -19.51 12.91 -21.11
N ARG A 19 -20.07 12.42 -22.20
CA ARG A 19 -21.19 11.47 -22.20
C ARG A 19 -20.68 10.02 -22.10
N PRO A 20 -21.52 9.04 -21.74
CA PRO A 20 -21.13 7.62 -21.72
C PRO A 20 -20.51 7.12 -23.03
N VAL A 21 -20.94 7.64 -24.18
CA VAL A 21 -20.37 7.29 -25.49
C VAL A 21 -18.93 7.79 -25.65
N ASP A 22 -18.60 8.93 -25.06
CA ASP A 22 -17.28 9.52 -25.13
C ASP A 22 -16.24 8.69 -24.34
N LEU A 23 -16.67 7.97 -23.31
CA LEU A 23 -15.85 7.07 -22.48
C LEU A 23 -15.48 5.76 -23.23
N LEU A 24 -16.21 5.41 -24.31
CA LEU A 24 -15.85 4.23 -25.14
C LEU A 24 -14.55 4.45 -25.97
N LYS A 25 -13.96 5.63 -25.91
CA LYS A 25 -12.66 5.92 -26.53
C LYS A 25 -11.47 5.33 -25.76
N HIS A 26 -11.68 4.86 -24.52
CA HIS A 26 -10.61 4.26 -23.74
C HIS A 26 -10.06 3.00 -24.42
N ASN A 27 -8.73 2.93 -24.45
CA ASN A 27 -7.99 1.94 -25.18
C ASN A 27 -8.09 0.55 -24.49
N LEU A 28 -8.01 -0.51 -25.26
CA LEU A 28 -7.96 -1.91 -24.78
C LEU A 28 -6.82 -2.12 -23.78
N ASP A 29 -5.71 -1.39 -23.92
CA ASP A 29 -4.55 -1.46 -23.02
C ASP A 29 -4.90 -1.15 -21.57
N VAL A 30 -5.79 -0.17 -21.32
CA VAL A 30 -6.26 0.19 -19.99
C VAL A 30 -7.10 -0.93 -19.38
N VAL A 31 -7.95 -1.55 -20.21
CA VAL A 31 -8.79 -2.68 -19.78
C VAL A 31 -7.95 -3.91 -19.49
N GLN A 32 -6.95 -4.19 -20.33
CA GLN A 32 -5.99 -5.28 -20.12
C GLN A 32 -5.14 -5.06 -18.87
N TYR A 33 -4.74 -3.82 -18.59
CA TYR A 33 -4.03 -3.47 -17.33
C TYR A 33 -4.87 -3.83 -16.10
N PHE A 34 -6.11 -3.35 -16.05
CA PHE A 34 -6.99 -3.68 -14.92
C PHE A 34 -7.36 -5.17 -14.87
N ALA A 35 -7.58 -5.80 -16.01
CA ALA A 35 -7.86 -7.23 -16.09
C ALA A 35 -6.66 -8.07 -15.63
N GLY A 36 -5.43 -7.64 -15.92
CA GLY A 36 -4.20 -8.25 -15.41
C GLY A 36 -4.12 -8.19 -13.89
N ILE A 37 -4.47 -7.04 -13.31
CA ILE A 37 -4.55 -6.86 -11.85
C ILE A 37 -5.60 -7.80 -11.24
N LEU A 38 -6.76 -7.92 -11.90
CA LEU A 38 -7.90 -8.74 -11.45
C LEU A 38 -7.75 -10.23 -11.78
N LYS A 39 -6.72 -10.62 -12.52
CA LYS A 39 -6.52 -11.99 -13.08
C LYS A 39 -7.74 -12.49 -13.85
N VAL A 40 -8.48 -11.57 -14.47
CA VAL A 40 -9.63 -11.89 -15.34
C VAL A 40 -9.13 -11.94 -16.77
N PRO A 41 -9.31 -13.08 -17.49
CA PRO A 41 -8.94 -13.14 -18.88
C PRO A 41 -9.83 -12.18 -19.69
N VAL A 42 -9.21 -11.27 -20.44
CA VAL A 42 -9.92 -10.41 -21.39
C VAL A 42 -9.76 -11.01 -22.77
N ASP A 43 -10.88 -11.39 -23.35
CA ASP A 43 -10.94 -11.74 -24.76
C ASP A 43 -11.02 -10.44 -25.59
N PRO A 44 -10.00 -10.09 -26.37
CA PRO A 44 -9.99 -8.86 -27.17
C PRO A 44 -11.14 -8.80 -28.19
N GLU A 45 -11.54 -9.95 -28.76
CA GLU A 45 -12.63 -10.01 -29.75
C GLU A 45 -14.00 -9.77 -29.07
N ALA A 46 -14.21 -10.41 -27.92
CA ALA A 46 -15.44 -10.20 -27.14
C ALA A 46 -15.54 -8.75 -26.65
N TRP A 47 -14.41 -8.13 -26.25
CA TRP A 47 -14.35 -6.73 -25.84
C TRP A 47 -14.69 -5.78 -27.00
N GLU A 48 -14.09 -5.96 -28.18
CA GLU A 48 -14.39 -5.14 -29.36
C GLU A 48 -15.85 -5.30 -29.82
N LYS A 49 -16.38 -6.52 -29.78
CA LYS A 49 -17.79 -6.80 -30.08
C LYS A 49 -18.71 -6.09 -29.06
N GLY A 50 -18.37 -6.14 -27.78
CA GLY A 50 -19.10 -5.45 -26.72
C GLY A 50 -19.07 -3.93 -26.88
N ARG A 51 -17.91 -3.37 -27.23
CA ARG A 51 -17.72 -1.93 -27.50
C ARG A 51 -18.55 -1.46 -28.69
N LYS A 52 -18.53 -2.20 -29.80
CA LYS A 52 -19.34 -1.90 -31.00
C LYS A 52 -20.84 -1.93 -30.66
N ARG A 53 -21.28 -2.93 -29.89
CA ARG A 53 -22.69 -3.04 -29.48
C ARG A 53 -23.09 -1.90 -28.53
N ALA A 54 -22.24 -1.54 -27.55
CA ALA A 54 -22.48 -0.42 -26.65
C ALA A 54 -22.56 0.90 -27.43
N LYS A 55 -21.69 1.11 -28.42
CA LYS A 55 -21.72 2.27 -29.30
C LYS A 55 -23.03 2.34 -30.12
N GLN A 56 -23.45 1.23 -30.70
CA GLN A 56 -24.70 1.16 -31.44
C GLN A 56 -25.91 1.52 -30.57
N LEU A 57 -25.97 1.00 -29.32
CA LEU A 57 -27.05 1.31 -28.38
C LEU A 57 -27.03 2.77 -27.91
N LEU A 58 -25.86 3.41 -27.84
CA LEU A 58 -25.72 4.83 -27.47
C LEU A 58 -25.93 5.80 -28.63
N ASP A 59 -25.75 5.37 -29.88
CA ASP A 59 -25.97 6.18 -31.08
C ASP A 59 -27.42 6.14 -31.57
N THR A 60 -28.21 5.10 -31.17
CA THR A 60 -29.63 5.03 -31.48
C THR A 60 -30.42 5.90 -30.47
N ASN A 61 -30.97 7.02 -30.95
CA ASN A 61 -31.85 7.90 -30.18
C ASN A 61 -33.25 7.29 -29.89
N GLU A 62 -33.46 6.02 -30.11
CA GLU A 62 -34.71 5.33 -29.75
C GLU A 62 -34.62 4.81 -28.31
N PRO A 63 -35.59 5.15 -27.47
CA PRO A 63 -35.70 4.52 -26.16
C PRO A 63 -35.87 3.00 -26.37
N PRO A 64 -35.11 2.15 -25.69
CA PRO A 64 -35.32 0.72 -25.79
C PRO A 64 -36.76 0.38 -25.44
N ALA A 65 -37.36 -0.49 -26.26
CA ALA A 65 -38.71 -1.01 -26.02
C ALA A 65 -38.72 -1.73 -24.63
N ALA A 66 -39.02 -0.98 -23.60
CA ALA A 66 -39.05 -1.40 -22.20
C ALA A 66 -40.34 -2.18 -21.85
N ALA A 67 -41.00 -2.82 -22.84
CA ALA A 67 -42.37 -3.29 -22.65
C ALA A 67 -42.53 -4.81 -22.57
N GLU A 68 -41.57 -5.66 -22.80
CA GLU A 68 -41.85 -7.11 -22.80
C GLU A 68 -41.00 -7.99 -21.86
N ALA A 69 -40.00 -7.42 -21.17
CA ALA A 69 -39.19 -8.19 -20.22
C ALA A 69 -39.77 -8.29 -18.80
N SER A 70 -40.96 -7.74 -18.56
CA SER A 70 -41.57 -7.65 -17.21
C SER A 70 -42.51 -8.83 -16.86
N LYS A 71 -42.40 -9.98 -17.49
CA LYS A 71 -43.28 -11.14 -17.17
C LYS A 71 -42.57 -12.46 -16.86
N ALA A 72 -41.28 -12.46 -16.62
CA ALA A 72 -40.65 -13.58 -15.94
C ALA A 72 -40.40 -13.19 -14.49
N ALA A 73 -41.26 -13.68 -13.58
CA ALA A 73 -40.99 -13.60 -12.16
C ALA A 73 -39.61 -14.25 -11.93
N PRO A 74 -38.70 -13.62 -11.19
CA PRO A 74 -37.41 -14.24 -10.91
C PRO A 74 -37.68 -15.49 -10.07
N ALA A 75 -37.43 -16.68 -10.63
CA ALA A 75 -37.09 -17.83 -9.84
C ALA A 75 -36.05 -17.35 -8.82
N ALA A 76 -36.19 -17.76 -7.55
CA ALA A 76 -35.31 -17.34 -6.45
C ALA A 76 -33.85 -17.34 -6.93
N SER A 77 -33.34 -16.15 -7.23
CA SER A 77 -31.97 -16.00 -7.72
C SER A 77 -31.07 -16.43 -6.59
N GLU A 78 -30.34 -17.52 -6.81
CA GLU A 78 -29.18 -17.82 -5.97
C GLU A 78 -28.39 -16.53 -5.86
N ILE A 79 -28.19 -16.04 -4.63
CA ILE A 79 -27.44 -14.81 -4.40
C ILE A 79 -26.04 -15.08 -4.93
N ASN A 80 -25.72 -14.50 -6.09
CA ASN A 80 -24.37 -14.61 -6.63
C ASN A 80 -23.44 -13.82 -5.70
N LEU A 81 -22.71 -14.56 -4.86
CA LEU A 81 -21.77 -14.01 -3.88
C LEU A 81 -20.47 -13.51 -4.52
N GLU A 82 -20.16 -13.90 -5.76
CA GLU A 82 -18.91 -13.53 -6.42
C GLU A 82 -18.69 -12.01 -6.52
N PRO A 83 -19.67 -11.18 -7.01
CA PRO A 83 -19.46 -9.75 -7.09
C PRO A 83 -19.37 -9.09 -5.71
N LEU A 84 -20.04 -9.64 -4.70
CA LEU A 84 -19.94 -9.15 -3.33
C LEU A 84 -18.56 -9.41 -2.75
N ILE A 85 -18.04 -10.63 -2.92
CA ILE A 85 -16.70 -11.01 -2.48
C ILE A 85 -15.66 -10.18 -3.23
N ALA A 86 -15.76 -10.04 -4.56
CA ALA A 86 -14.89 -9.19 -5.34
C ALA A 86 -14.90 -7.74 -4.84
N GLY A 87 -16.07 -7.21 -4.49
CA GLY A 87 -16.23 -5.88 -3.92
C GLY A 87 -15.44 -5.68 -2.63
N LEU A 88 -15.37 -6.67 -1.75
CA LEU A 88 -14.61 -6.57 -0.50
C LEU A 88 -13.10 -6.35 -0.72
N PHE A 89 -12.55 -6.89 -1.82
CA PHE A 89 -11.12 -6.73 -2.17
C PHE A 89 -10.86 -5.47 -2.99
N LEU A 90 -11.81 -5.02 -3.81
CA LEU A 90 -11.62 -4.01 -4.84
C LEU A 90 -12.16 -2.63 -4.49
N LEU A 91 -13.19 -2.54 -3.61
CA LEU A 91 -13.70 -1.24 -3.21
C LEU A 91 -12.64 -0.44 -2.48
N PRO A 92 -12.28 0.77 -2.96
CA PRO A 92 -11.20 1.57 -2.39
C PRO A 92 -11.62 2.27 -1.10
N VAL A 93 -11.88 1.50 -0.04
CA VAL A 93 -12.39 2.01 1.25
C VAL A 93 -11.33 2.82 1.98
N PHE A 94 -10.09 2.33 1.98
CA PHE A 94 -9.03 2.91 2.81
C PHE A 94 -8.09 3.85 2.06
N HIS A 95 -8.12 3.93 0.73
CA HIS A 95 -7.25 4.83 -0.05
C HIS A 95 -5.83 4.92 0.53
N HIS A 96 -5.41 6.10 0.99
CA HIS A 96 -4.08 6.35 1.57
C HIS A 96 -3.90 5.77 2.99
N LEU A 97 -5.00 5.36 3.66
CA LEU A 97 -4.94 4.74 4.99
C LEU A 97 -4.78 3.22 4.92
N TRP A 98 -4.64 2.64 3.72
CA TRP A 98 -4.49 1.20 3.51
C TRP A 98 -3.39 0.59 4.40
N PHE A 99 -2.28 1.29 4.58
CA PHE A 99 -1.18 0.80 5.43
C PHE A 99 -1.60 0.61 6.89
N LEU A 100 -2.36 1.54 7.48
CA LEU A 100 -2.87 1.39 8.84
C LEU A 100 -3.84 0.22 8.97
N TRP A 101 -4.67 0.03 7.94
CA TRP A 101 -5.58 -1.12 7.90
C TRP A 101 -4.83 -2.44 7.82
N HIS A 102 -3.83 -2.54 6.96
CA HIS A 102 -2.95 -3.70 6.89
C HIS A 102 -2.23 -3.92 8.22
N LEU A 103 -1.73 -2.86 8.86
CA LEU A 103 -1.09 -2.97 10.17
C LEU A 103 -2.02 -3.58 11.23
N CYS A 104 -3.33 -3.28 11.22
CA CYS A 104 -4.29 -3.94 12.11
C CYS A 104 -4.33 -5.46 11.88
N TRP A 105 -4.35 -5.89 10.61
CA TRP A 105 -4.28 -7.32 10.26
C TRP A 105 -2.95 -7.97 10.67
N LEU A 106 -1.83 -7.27 10.48
CA LEU A 106 -0.50 -7.76 10.89
C LEU A 106 -0.40 -7.92 12.40
N VAL A 107 -0.91 -6.96 13.18
CA VAL A 107 -0.94 -7.04 14.66
C VAL A 107 -1.85 -8.17 15.12
N LEU A 108 -3.02 -8.34 14.50
CA LEU A 108 -3.92 -9.46 14.79
C LEU A 108 -3.23 -10.80 14.50
N GLY A 109 -2.63 -10.94 13.32
CA GLY A 109 -1.86 -12.13 12.93
C GLY A 109 -0.72 -12.43 13.91
N PHE A 110 0.03 -11.41 14.34
CA PHE A 110 1.08 -11.54 15.33
C PHE A 110 0.53 -12.01 16.68
N ALA A 111 -0.60 -11.46 17.12
CA ALA A 111 -1.24 -11.89 18.37
C ALA A 111 -1.65 -13.36 18.32
N LEU A 112 -2.20 -13.81 17.19
CA LEU A 112 -2.55 -15.22 16.97
C LEU A 112 -1.31 -16.11 16.99
N VAL A 113 -0.25 -15.75 16.27
CA VAL A 113 1.03 -16.48 16.30
C VAL A 113 1.58 -16.57 17.73
N ARG A 114 1.57 -15.45 18.47
CA ARG A 114 1.99 -15.44 19.88
C ARG A 114 1.16 -16.36 20.76
N LEU A 115 -0.15 -16.44 20.50
CA LEU A 115 -1.04 -17.36 21.24
C LEU A 115 -0.69 -18.82 20.95
N VAL A 116 -0.48 -19.17 19.69
CA VAL A 116 -0.08 -20.53 19.28
C VAL A 116 1.30 -20.89 19.84
N LEU A 117 2.27 -19.96 19.76
CA LEU A 117 3.62 -20.21 20.29
C LEU A 117 3.65 -20.41 21.81
N LYS A 118 2.68 -19.89 22.57
CA LYS A 118 2.54 -20.17 24.00
C LYS A 118 2.16 -21.63 24.29
N MET A 119 1.52 -22.30 23.33
CA MET A 119 1.12 -23.72 23.45
C MET A 119 2.23 -24.68 23.05
N LEU A 120 3.28 -24.17 22.40
CA LEU A 120 4.40 -24.97 21.93
C LEU A 120 5.55 -24.94 22.95
N PRO A 121 6.41 -25.99 22.98
CA PRO A 121 7.61 -25.98 23.79
C PRO A 121 8.49 -24.78 23.42
N LYS A 122 9.23 -24.26 24.41
CA LYS A 122 10.12 -23.10 24.17
C LYS A 122 11.08 -23.39 23.02
N LEU A 123 10.96 -22.60 21.96
CA LEU A 123 11.89 -22.67 20.83
C LEU A 123 13.30 -22.23 21.29
N PRO A 124 14.35 -22.86 20.77
CA PRO A 124 15.71 -22.45 21.07
C PRO A 124 15.96 -21.02 20.60
N ASN A 125 16.76 -20.28 21.37
CA ASN A 125 17.16 -18.93 20.96
C ASN A 125 18.01 -19.00 19.69
N LEU A 126 17.56 -18.30 18.66
CA LEU A 126 18.33 -18.18 17.43
C LEU A 126 19.57 -17.32 17.68
N PRO A 127 20.72 -17.68 17.09
CA PRO A 127 21.91 -16.85 17.20
C PRO A 127 21.72 -15.52 16.48
N ALA A 128 22.14 -14.41 17.10
CA ALA A 128 21.93 -13.07 16.57
C ALA A 128 22.51 -12.86 15.15
N TRP A 129 23.60 -13.56 14.80
CA TRP A 129 24.19 -13.47 13.46
C TRP A 129 23.30 -14.02 12.36
N LEU A 130 22.48 -15.04 12.66
CA LEU A 130 21.54 -15.63 11.70
C LEU A 130 20.39 -14.70 11.37
N VAL A 131 20.03 -13.81 12.30
CA VAL A 131 18.84 -12.94 12.19
C VAL A 131 19.20 -11.51 11.79
N ALA A 132 20.35 -11.02 12.28
CA ALA A 132 20.70 -9.60 12.22
C ALA A 132 21.94 -9.27 11.39
N SER A 133 22.57 -10.24 10.76
CA SER A 133 23.69 -10.01 9.83
C SER A 133 23.22 -10.16 8.36
N PRO A 134 24.02 -9.74 7.38
CA PRO A 134 23.73 -9.97 5.95
C PRO A 134 23.53 -11.45 5.59
N VAL A 135 24.01 -12.40 6.41
CA VAL A 135 23.73 -13.83 6.23
C VAL A 135 22.23 -14.13 6.30
N ALA A 136 21.46 -13.33 7.02
CA ALA A 136 20.01 -13.46 7.09
C ALA A 136 19.35 -13.36 5.69
N LEU A 137 19.96 -12.69 4.74
CA LEU A 137 19.46 -12.60 3.35
C LEU A 137 19.30 -13.96 2.70
N VAL A 138 20.12 -14.96 3.09
CA VAL A 138 20.07 -16.32 2.54
C VAL A 138 18.71 -17.00 2.77
N TRP A 139 18.03 -16.70 3.86
CA TRP A 139 16.71 -17.26 4.15
C TRP A 139 15.58 -16.23 4.00
N MET A 140 15.85 -14.94 4.23
CA MET A 140 14.83 -13.89 4.10
C MET A 140 14.41 -13.67 2.65
N VAL A 141 15.35 -13.69 1.70
CA VAL A 141 15.06 -13.51 0.28
C VAL A 141 14.20 -14.64 -0.27
N PRO A 142 14.56 -15.94 -0.12
CA PRO A 142 13.69 -17.03 -0.58
C PRO A 142 12.32 -17.06 0.08
N LEU A 143 12.20 -16.58 1.32
CA LEU A 143 10.93 -16.61 2.04
C LEU A 143 9.88 -15.67 1.43
N ILE A 144 10.27 -14.50 0.93
CA ILE A 144 9.33 -13.54 0.30
C ILE A 144 9.22 -13.72 -1.21
N LEU A 145 10.18 -14.39 -1.85
CA LEU A 145 10.24 -14.54 -3.30
C LEU A 145 8.95 -15.11 -3.92
N PRO A 146 8.30 -16.15 -3.37
CA PRO A 146 7.07 -16.70 -3.94
C PRO A 146 5.91 -15.68 -4.00
N PHE A 147 5.88 -14.75 -3.06
CA PHE A 147 4.88 -13.68 -3.02
C PHE A 147 5.25 -12.54 -3.95
N GLN A 148 6.55 -12.19 -4.06
CA GLN A 148 7.04 -11.22 -5.03
C GLN A 148 6.77 -11.65 -6.47
N LEU A 149 6.86 -12.94 -6.79
CA LEU A 149 6.53 -13.49 -8.10
C LEU A 149 5.05 -13.34 -8.49
N GLN A 150 4.17 -13.11 -7.52
CA GLN A 150 2.74 -12.89 -7.76
C GLN A 150 2.39 -11.41 -7.95
N MET A 151 3.33 -10.48 -7.67
CA MET A 151 3.10 -9.05 -7.81
C MET A 151 2.91 -8.66 -9.29
N HIS A 152 2.16 -7.60 -9.53
CA HIS A 152 1.87 -7.06 -10.86
C HIS A 152 1.31 -8.09 -11.84
N GLY A 153 0.59 -9.11 -11.33
CA GLY A 153 0.07 -10.21 -12.16
C GLY A 153 1.15 -11.05 -12.86
N GLY A 154 2.39 -11.05 -12.34
CA GLY A 154 3.53 -11.71 -12.97
C GLY A 154 4.20 -10.89 -14.08
N SER A 155 3.89 -9.61 -14.20
CA SER A 155 4.50 -8.70 -15.16
C SER A 155 5.84 -8.14 -14.66
N MET A 156 6.78 -7.90 -15.57
CA MET A 156 8.03 -7.18 -15.29
C MET A 156 7.88 -5.66 -15.24
N ALA A 157 6.72 -5.14 -15.63
CA ALA A 157 6.51 -3.69 -15.75
C ALA A 157 6.38 -2.95 -14.41
N GLY A 158 6.16 -3.68 -13.31
CA GLY A 158 6.00 -3.10 -11.99
C GLY A 158 7.25 -3.17 -11.12
N TRP A 159 7.44 -2.19 -10.27
CA TRP A 159 8.49 -2.15 -9.26
C TRP A 159 7.89 -2.03 -7.86
N GLY A 160 8.39 -2.83 -6.92
CA GLY A 160 7.89 -2.88 -5.55
C GLY A 160 6.69 -3.81 -5.37
N PRO A 161 6.07 -3.84 -4.20
CA PRO A 161 4.86 -4.63 -3.95
C PRO A 161 3.62 -3.93 -4.51
N ASP A 162 2.62 -4.72 -4.86
CA ASP A 162 1.28 -4.23 -5.13
C ASP A 162 0.66 -3.60 -3.86
N THR A 163 -0.41 -2.85 -4.03
CA THR A 163 -1.18 -2.29 -2.92
C THR A 163 -2.60 -2.84 -2.93
N SER A 164 -3.15 -3.06 -1.76
CA SER A 164 -4.55 -3.46 -1.58
C SER A 164 -5.28 -2.40 -0.76
N ILE A 165 -6.24 -1.73 -1.38
CA ILE A 165 -7.00 -0.63 -0.78
C ILE A 165 -8.41 -1.01 -0.36
N GLY A 166 -8.78 -2.28 -0.59
CA GLY A 166 -10.08 -2.85 -0.24
C GLY A 166 -10.26 -3.13 1.26
N LEU A 167 -11.45 -3.58 1.60
CA LEU A 167 -11.79 -3.97 2.98
C LEU A 167 -11.00 -5.23 3.40
N LEU A 168 -10.87 -6.19 2.49
CA LEU A 168 -10.02 -7.37 2.70
C LEU A 168 -8.73 -7.21 1.92
N PRO A 169 -7.56 -7.26 2.58
CA PRO A 169 -6.28 -7.30 1.89
C PRO A 169 -6.13 -8.56 1.05
N PHE A 170 -5.48 -8.46 -0.11
CA PHE A 170 -5.13 -9.65 -0.87
C PHE A 170 -4.22 -10.57 -0.03
N PRO A 171 -4.54 -11.87 0.08
CA PRO A 171 -3.81 -12.78 0.98
C PRO A 171 -2.30 -12.83 0.72
N HIS A 172 -1.87 -12.82 -0.54
CA HIS A 172 -0.45 -12.86 -0.88
C HIS A 172 0.30 -11.60 -0.45
N LEU A 173 -0.35 -10.41 -0.53
CA LEU A 173 0.20 -9.15 -0.02
C LEU A 173 0.30 -9.15 1.48
N LEU A 174 -0.78 -9.58 2.16
CA LEU A 174 -0.80 -9.63 3.61
C LEU A 174 0.27 -10.57 4.17
N VAL A 175 0.48 -11.74 3.53
CA VAL A 175 1.56 -12.67 3.93
C VAL A 175 2.93 -12.07 3.64
N TYR A 176 3.11 -11.42 2.48
CA TYR A 176 4.35 -10.72 2.15
C TYR A 176 4.72 -9.69 3.22
N GLU A 177 3.81 -8.81 3.60
CA GLU A 177 4.01 -7.80 4.64
C GLU A 177 4.20 -8.43 6.03
N PHE A 178 3.46 -9.52 6.31
CA PHE A 178 3.57 -10.23 7.59
C PHE A 178 4.96 -10.84 7.80
N ILE A 179 5.63 -11.30 6.74
CA ILE A 179 7.00 -11.80 6.83
C ILE A 179 7.95 -10.69 7.30
N PHE A 180 7.83 -9.47 6.78
CA PHE A 180 8.65 -8.33 7.26
C PHE A 180 8.33 -7.99 8.71
N PHE A 181 7.04 -7.98 9.07
CA PHE A 181 6.61 -7.72 10.43
C PHE A 181 7.19 -8.76 11.41
N MET A 182 7.10 -10.03 11.06
CA MET A 182 7.65 -11.14 11.85
C MET A 182 9.19 -11.10 11.94
N ALA A 183 9.87 -10.73 10.86
CA ALA A 183 11.32 -10.54 10.87
C ALA A 183 11.72 -9.42 11.84
N GLY A 184 11.00 -8.29 11.84
CA GLY A 184 11.20 -7.22 12.82
C GLY A 184 10.98 -7.69 14.27
N ALA A 185 9.90 -8.44 14.52
CA ALA A 185 9.63 -9.04 15.82
C ALA A 185 10.72 -10.03 16.26
N LEU A 186 11.20 -10.85 15.33
CA LEU A 186 12.27 -11.83 15.57
C LEU A 186 13.59 -11.12 15.94
N ILE A 187 13.96 -10.06 15.22
CA ILE A 187 15.14 -9.24 15.51
C ILE A 187 15.02 -8.63 16.92
N TYR A 188 13.84 -8.11 17.25
CA TYR A 188 13.60 -7.51 18.57
C TYR A 188 13.67 -8.53 19.71
N LEU A 189 13.13 -9.72 19.52
CA LEU A 189 13.09 -10.79 20.53
C LEU A 189 14.41 -11.56 20.67
N THR A 190 15.30 -11.50 19.67
CA THR A 190 16.58 -12.21 19.70
C THR A 190 17.63 -11.39 20.46
N PRO A 191 18.23 -11.94 21.55
CA PRO A 191 19.24 -11.21 22.32
C PRO A 191 20.38 -10.68 21.43
N LYS A 192 20.76 -9.42 21.62
CA LYS A 192 21.81 -8.72 20.86
C LYS A 192 21.59 -8.59 19.34
N ALA A 193 20.48 -9.10 18.79
CA ALA A 193 20.20 -8.97 17.35
C ALA A 193 19.89 -7.52 16.98
N SER A 194 19.07 -6.84 17.78
CA SER A 194 18.77 -5.42 17.57
C SER A 194 20.02 -4.52 17.59
N GLU A 195 21.03 -4.86 18.39
CA GLU A 195 22.30 -4.14 18.44
C GLU A 195 23.18 -4.39 17.20
N ARG A 196 23.08 -5.57 16.63
CA ARG A 196 23.88 -6.00 15.46
C ARG A 196 23.25 -5.67 14.12
N PHE A 197 21.93 -5.49 14.09
CA PHE A 197 21.17 -5.26 12.88
C PHE A 197 21.64 -3.96 12.19
N GLY A 198 22.07 -4.06 10.95
CA GLY A 198 22.57 -2.94 10.17
C GLY A 198 24.05 -2.55 10.43
N ASN A 199 24.83 -3.29 11.23
CA ASN A 199 26.24 -2.96 11.46
C ASN A 199 27.07 -2.90 10.18
N LEU A 200 26.69 -3.65 9.15
CA LEU A 200 27.33 -3.64 7.83
C LEU A 200 26.47 -2.86 6.81
N TRP A 201 25.90 -1.73 7.24
CA TRP A 201 25.00 -0.91 6.41
C TRP A 201 25.64 -0.43 5.10
N TRP A 202 26.93 -0.14 5.10
CA TRP A 202 27.68 0.26 3.91
C TRP A 202 27.75 -0.87 2.87
N LEU A 203 27.93 -2.14 3.32
CA LEU A 203 27.93 -3.31 2.44
C LEU A 203 26.53 -3.56 1.88
N THR A 204 25.51 -3.58 2.74
CA THR A 204 24.13 -3.79 2.30
C THR A 204 23.62 -2.63 1.46
N GLY A 205 24.07 -1.39 1.72
CA GLY A 205 23.80 -0.23 0.87
C GLY A 205 24.43 -0.37 -0.52
N GLY A 206 25.68 -0.82 -0.59
CA GLY A 206 26.33 -1.14 -1.86
C GLY A 206 25.60 -2.24 -2.65
N LEU A 207 25.17 -3.31 -1.96
CA LEU A 207 24.35 -4.37 -2.57
C LEU A 207 22.98 -3.86 -3.04
N ALA A 208 22.36 -2.95 -2.30
CA ALA A 208 21.08 -2.34 -2.72
C ALA A 208 21.26 -1.52 -4.00
N ILE A 209 22.31 -0.71 -4.08
CA ILE A 209 22.63 0.06 -5.30
C ILE A 209 22.91 -0.89 -6.46
N ALA A 210 23.72 -1.93 -6.25
CA ALA A 210 24.02 -2.92 -7.28
C ALA A 210 22.74 -3.64 -7.76
N ALA A 211 21.86 -4.04 -6.84
CA ALA A 211 20.59 -4.63 -7.19
C ALA A 211 19.70 -3.65 -7.98
N TYR A 212 19.68 -2.37 -7.63
CA TYR A 212 18.86 -1.36 -8.31
C TYR A 212 19.29 -1.11 -9.76
N VAL A 213 20.60 -1.08 -10.03
CA VAL A 213 21.12 -0.78 -11.38
C VAL A 213 21.15 -2.00 -12.31
N MET A 214 20.84 -3.20 -11.82
CA MET A 214 20.73 -4.38 -12.67
C MET A 214 19.49 -4.27 -13.56
N GLU A 215 19.64 -4.68 -14.82
CA GLU A 215 18.53 -4.76 -15.77
C GLU A 215 18.07 -6.22 -15.89
N PRO A 216 16.95 -6.60 -15.26
CA PRO A 216 16.46 -7.96 -15.33
C PRO A 216 15.86 -8.26 -16.73
N THR A 217 16.17 -9.41 -17.26
CA THR A 217 15.66 -9.86 -18.57
C THR A 217 14.48 -10.83 -18.45
N THR A 218 14.24 -11.36 -17.26
CA THR A 218 13.15 -12.30 -16.99
C THR A 218 12.39 -11.89 -15.74
N HIS A 219 11.12 -12.29 -15.65
CA HIS A 219 10.29 -12.05 -14.47
C HIS A 219 10.92 -12.61 -13.18
N MET A 220 11.52 -13.79 -13.24
CA MET A 220 12.22 -14.39 -12.10
C MET A 220 13.40 -13.51 -11.64
N GLN A 221 14.20 -12.99 -12.58
CA GLN A 221 15.33 -12.11 -12.24
C GLN A 221 14.84 -10.80 -11.63
N SER A 222 13.75 -10.22 -12.16
CA SER A 222 13.12 -9.02 -11.59
C SER A 222 12.64 -9.26 -10.16
N ALA A 223 11.96 -10.39 -9.91
CA ALA A 223 11.48 -10.73 -8.57
C ALA A 223 12.64 -10.94 -7.58
N VAL A 224 13.68 -11.66 -7.98
CA VAL A 224 14.89 -11.85 -7.15
C VAL A 224 15.57 -10.50 -6.88
N GLN A 225 15.74 -9.67 -7.90
CA GLN A 225 16.32 -8.34 -7.77
C GLN A 225 15.57 -7.50 -6.74
N GLN A 226 14.25 -7.42 -6.85
CA GLN A 226 13.40 -6.64 -5.96
C GLN A 226 13.42 -7.18 -4.53
N THR A 227 13.43 -8.49 -4.34
CA THR A 227 13.53 -9.10 -3.01
C THR A 227 14.88 -8.87 -2.35
N VAL A 228 15.97 -8.95 -3.10
CA VAL A 228 17.31 -8.59 -2.60
C VAL A 228 17.37 -7.10 -2.29
N TYR A 229 16.87 -6.26 -3.19
CA TYR A 229 16.86 -4.82 -3.02
C TYR A 229 16.14 -4.39 -1.74
N VAL A 230 14.92 -4.86 -1.50
CA VAL A 230 14.14 -4.43 -0.32
C VAL A 230 14.82 -4.81 0.99
N TRP A 231 15.33 -6.03 1.12
CA TRP A 231 16.02 -6.44 2.33
C TRP A 231 17.34 -5.69 2.54
N THR A 232 18.14 -5.54 1.50
CA THR A 232 19.41 -4.80 1.60
C THR A 232 19.18 -3.32 1.92
N CYS A 233 18.13 -2.70 1.37
CA CYS A 233 17.71 -1.35 1.75
C CYS A 233 17.30 -1.25 3.23
N ILE A 234 16.55 -2.23 3.76
CA ILE A 234 16.15 -2.24 5.17
C ILE A 234 17.39 -2.31 6.08
N PHE A 235 18.32 -3.23 5.81
CA PHE A 235 19.56 -3.34 6.57
C PHE A 235 20.40 -2.05 6.48
N ALA A 236 20.52 -1.48 5.28
CA ALA A 236 21.29 -0.27 5.05
C ALA A 236 20.64 0.95 5.74
N ALA A 237 19.34 1.14 5.59
CA ALA A 237 18.64 2.27 6.17
C ALA A 237 18.67 2.27 7.70
N VAL A 238 18.40 1.12 8.32
CA VAL A 238 18.46 1.01 9.80
C VAL A 238 19.89 1.23 10.31
N GLY A 239 20.89 0.63 9.65
CA GLY A 239 22.29 0.80 10.03
C GLY A 239 22.79 2.23 9.85
N LEU A 240 22.43 2.88 8.75
CA LEU A 240 22.76 4.28 8.50
C LEU A 240 22.09 5.20 9.54
N CYS A 241 20.81 5.02 9.80
CA CYS A 241 20.11 5.79 10.81
C CYS A 241 20.76 5.63 12.19
N ARG A 242 21.13 4.42 12.56
CA ARG A 242 21.83 4.16 13.83
C ARG A 242 23.21 4.82 13.89
N SER A 243 23.96 4.85 12.79
CA SER A 243 25.28 5.47 12.76
C SER A 243 25.23 7.01 12.81
N VAL A 244 24.22 7.61 12.16
CA VAL A 244 24.07 9.07 12.06
C VAL A 244 23.24 9.67 13.21
N LEU A 245 22.26 8.89 13.70
CA LEU A 245 21.30 9.32 14.74
C LEU A 245 21.50 8.55 16.05
N ALA A 246 22.75 8.15 16.35
CA ALA A 246 23.08 7.39 17.56
C ALA A 246 22.72 8.17 18.86
N GLU A 247 22.85 9.50 18.82
CA GLU A 247 22.49 10.37 19.91
C GLU A 247 21.01 10.78 19.88
N GLU A 248 20.37 10.84 21.03
CA GLU A 248 19.00 11.31 21.15
C GLU A 248 18.93 12.82 20.86
N ARG A 249 18.47 13.16 19.66
CA ARG A 249 18.32 14.55 19.21
C ARG A 249 16.84 14.97 19.36
N SER A 250 16.62 16.11 20.02
CA SER A 250 15.27 16.62 20.27
C SER A 250 14.45 16.82 18.97
N TRP A 251 15.06 17.28 17.90
CA TRP A 251 14.38 17.49 16.62
C TRP A 251 13.95 16.16 15.95
N VAL A 252 14.75 15.09 16.05
CA VAL A 252 14.38 13.75 15.54
C VAL A 252 13.14 13.23 16.27
N ARG A 253 13.13 13.38 17.59
CA ARG A 253 11.99 13.00 18.43
C ARG A 253 10.74 13.79 18.07
N GLN A 254 10.85 15.11 17.88
CA GLN A 254 9.71 15.95 17.49
C GLN A 254 9.12 15.55 16.13
N ILE A 255 9.96 15.27 15.13
CA ILE A 255 9.51 14.79 13.80
C ILE A 255 8.85 13.41 13.92
N SER A 256 9.45 12.51 14.69
CA SER A 256 8.89 11.17 14.93
C SER A 256 7.51 11.25 15.60
N GLU A 257 7.34 12.11 16.60
CA GLU A 257 6.04 12.33 17.24
C GLU A 257 4.99 12.91 16.29
N ALA A 258 5.39 13.71 15.29
CA ALA A 258 4.51 14.28 14.29
C ALA A 258 4.17 13.32 13.13
N SER A 259 4.94 12.25 12.94
CA SER A 259 4.85 11.39 11.74
C SER A 259 3.48 10.77 11.53
N TYR A 260 2.82 10.31 12.58
CA TYR A 260 1.46 9.76 12.51
C TYR A 260 0.43 10.82 12.11
N TRP A 261 0.51 12.00 12.67
CA TRP A 261 -0.36 13.10 12.30
C TRP A 261 -0.17 13.50 10.85
N LEU A 262 1.09 13.65 10.42
CA LEU A 262 1.43 13.95 9.03
C LEU A 262 0.88 12.89 8.08
N TYR A 263 1.05 11.61 8.40
CA TYR A 263 0.53 10.51 7.61
C TYR A 263 -1.00 10.55 7.47
N LEU A 264 -1.73 10.81 8.54
CA LEU A 264 -3.19 10.84 8.52
C LEU A 264 -3.76 12.01 7.71
N THR A 265 -3.06 13.16 7.72
CA THR A 265 -3.63 14.43 7.24
C THR A 265 -3.03 14.94 5.94
N HIS A 266 -1.91 14.37 5.46
CA HIS A 266 -1.21 14.93 4.29
C HIS A 266 -2.02 14.88 2.99
N LEU A 267 -2.75 13.78 2.73
CA LEU A 267 -3.38 13.58 1.43
C LEU A 267 -4.39 14.67 1.06
N PRO A 268 -5.36 15.06 1.92
CA PRO A 268 -6.28 16.15 1.60
C PRO A 268 -5.55 17.45 1.27
N VAL A 269 -4.50 17.77 2.03
CA VAL A 269 -3.70 18.99 1.81
C VAL A 269 -2.94 18.93 0.51
N VAL A 270 -2.31 17.79 0.20
CA VAL A 270 -1.61 17.57 -1.08
C VAL A 270 -2.59 17.72 -2.25
N MET A 271 -3.79 17.11 -2.18
CA MET A 271 -4.79 17.22 -3.25
C MET A 271 -5.22 18.67 -3.50
N VAL A 272 -5.47 19.43 -2.44
CA VAL A 272 -5.81 20.85 -2.54
C VAL A 272 -4.65 21.64 -3.18
N LEU A 273 -3.42 21.44 -2.72
CA LEU A 273 -2.26 22.11 -3.28
C LEU A 273 -2.00 21.71 -4.74
N GLN A 274 -2.14 20.43 -5.07
CA GLN A 274 -2.03 19.98 -6.47
C GLN A 274 -3.05 20.66 -7.37
N HIS A 275 -4.30 20.82 -6.90
CA HIS A 275 -5.31 21.54 -7.65
C HIS A 275 -4.91 23.01 -7.90
N PHE A 276 -4.42 23.72 -6.89
CA PHE A 276 -3.96 25.10 -7.04
C PHE A 276 -2.75 25.22 -7.99
N PHE A 277 -1.79 24.29 -7.87
CA PHE A 277 -0.59 24.32 -8.72
C PHE A 277 -0.81 23.71 -10.11
N ALA A 278 -1.93 23.01 -10.37
CA ALA A 278 -2.19 22.35 -11.65
C ALA A 278 -2.11 23.31 -12.84
N GLN A 279 -2.66 24.52 -12.69
CA GLN A 279 -2.75 25.51 -13.76
C GLN A 279 -1.54 26.47 -13.83
N THR A 280 -0.54 26.29 -12.98
CA THR A 280 0.68 27.11 -13.01
C THR A 280 1.69 26.54 -14.02
N ASN A 281 2.45 27.42 -14.68
CA ASN A 281 3.52 27.03 -15.62
C ASN A 281 4.87 26.81 -14.91
N LEU A 282 4.85 26.36 -13.65
CA LEU A 282 6.07 26.06 -12.90
C LEU A 282 6.67 24.73 -13.35
N ASP A 283 7.99 24.63 -13.24
CA ASP A 283 8.73 23.38 -13.45
C ASP A 283 8.19 22.26 -12.55
N PRO A 284 8.06 21.00 -13.05
CA PRO A 284 7.54 19.88 -12.28
C PRO A 284 8.27 19.61 -10.96
N ILE A 285 9.61 19.74 -10.95
CA ILE A 285 10.44 19.53 -9.75
C ILE A 285 10.16 20.63 -8.72
N LEU A 286 10.02 21.88 -9.20
CA LEU A 286 9.69 23.01 -8.34
C LEU A 286 8.28 22.85 -7.75
N LYS A 287 7.27 22.45 -8.56
CA LYS A 287 5.92 22.14 -8.07
C LYS A 287 5.95 21.07 -6.97
N PHE A 288 6.62 19.97 -7.24
CA PHE A 288 6.76 18.88 -6.28
C PHE A 288 7.40 19.36 -4.96
N SER A 289 8.49 20.12 -5.07
CA SER A 289 9.21 20.64 -3.90
C SER A 289 8.36 21.61 -3.08
N LEU A 290 7.62 22.52 -3.74
CA LEU A 290 6.73 23.47 -3.07
C LEU A 290 5.56 22.75 -2.39
N ILE A 291 4.89 21.82 -3.07
CA ILE A 291 3.77 21.07 -2.51
C ILE A 291 4.25 20.27 -1.28
N THR A 292 5.39 19.61 -1.39
CA THR A 292 5.97 18.81 -0.28
C THR A 292 6.33 19.70 0.91
N LEU A 293 6.99 20.83 0.66
CA LEU A 293 7.40 21.77 1.70
C LEU A 293 6.18 22.39 2.40
N ILE A 294 5.24 22.92 1.63
CA ILE A 294 4.02 23.56 2.18
C ILE A 294 3.20 22.54 2.96
N THR A 295 3.03 21.32 2.46
CA THR A 295 2.31 20.26 3.17
C THR A 295 3.01 19.92 4.49
N THR A 296 4.31 19.68 4.45
CA THR A 296 5.08 19.27 5.63
C THR A 296 5.08 20.35 6.70
N VAL A 297 5.41 21.59 6.34
CA VAL A 297 5.45 22.72 7.29
C VAL A 297 4.05 23.07 7.75
N GLY A 298 3.08 23.14 6.81
CA GLY A 298 1.69 23.49 7.12
C GLY A 298 0.98 22.50 8.03
N LEU A 299 1.39 21.24 8.07
CA LEU A 299 0.86 20.23 8.99
C LEU A 299 1.69 20.09 10.27
N TYR A 300 3.01 20.30 10.18
CA TYR A 300 3.89 20.20 11.35
C TYR A 300 3.65 21.33 12.36
N LEU A 301 3.44 22.57 11.88
CA LEU A 301 3.20 23.71 12.77
C LEU A 301 1.92 23.57 13.61
N PRO A 302 0.73 23.26 13.02
CA PRO A 302 -0.47 22.97 13.79
C PRO A 302 -0.29 21.80 14.77
N TRP A 303 0.44 20.75 14.36
CA TRP A 303 0.77 19.65 15.27
C TRP A 303 1.52 20.16 16.49
N GLN A 304 2.60 20.88 16.30
CA GLN A 304 3.49 21.31 17.37
C GLN A 304 2.81 22.26 18.35
N TYR A 305 1.99 23.18 17.87
CA TYR A 305 1.40 24.24 18.70
C TYR A 305 0.02 23.88 19.25
N PHE A 306 -0.80 23.11 18.52
CA PHE A 306 -2.19 22.84 18.89
C PHE A 306 -2.44 21.36 19.20
N PHE A 307 -2.25 20.48 18.24
CA PHE A 307 -2.74 19.09 18.34
C PHE A 307 -1.98 18.23 19.32
N LYS A 308 -0.67 18.40 19.45
CA LYS A 308 0.19 17.61 20.35
C LYS A 308 -0.31 17.58 21.81
N ARG A 309 -0.95 18.66 22.26
CA ARG A 309 -1.44 18.82 23.65
C ARG A 309 -2.87 18.32 23.84
N THR A 310 -3.58 18.00 22.76
CA THR A 310 -4.97 17.50 22.80
C THR A 310 -5.02 16.02 23.13
N ILE A 311 -6.25 15.50 23.34
CA ILE A 311 -6.51 14.07 23.51
C ILE A 311 -6.03 13.30 22.26
N VAL A 312 -6.30 13.84 21.07
CA VAL A 312 -5.88 13.26 19.80
C VAL A 312 -4.36 13.12 19.74
N GLY A 313 -3.63 14.18 20.08
CA GLY A 313 -2.16 14.15 20.11
C GLY A 313 -1.61 13.11 21.08
N ARG A 314 -2.19 13.00 22.27
CA ARG A 314 -1.79 11.97 23.25
C ARG A 314 -2.03 10.55 22.75
N LEU A 315 -3.16 10.30 22.10
CA LEU A 315 -3.47 9.00 21.49
C LEU A 315 -2.48 8.65 20.36
N LEU A 316 -2.16 9.61 19.49
CA LEU A 316 -1.24 9.40 18.37
C LEU A 316 0.22 9.18 18.84
N ILE A 317 0.64 9.80 19.94
CA ILE A 317 1.97 9.60 20.53
C ILE A 317 2.05 8.26 21.30
N GLY A 318 0.91 7.65 21.64
CA GLY A 318 0.86 6.40 22.40
C GLY A 318 1.23 6.57 23.88
N ARG A 319 1.21 7.80 24.41
CA ARG A 319 1.40 8.05 25.83
C ARG A 319 0.06 7.93 26.55
N ALA A 320 -0.20 6.80 27.16
CA ALA A 320 -1.09 6.74 28.29
C ALA A 320 -0.57 7.74 29.34
N SER A 321 -1.48 8.47 29.99
CA SER A 321 -1.16 9.46 31.02
C SER A 321 -0.04 8.94 31.93
N SER A 322 1.19 9.44 31.71
CA SER A 322 2.34 9.04 32.49
C SER A 322 2.17 9.56 33.91
N GLU A 323 2.28 8.66 34.86
CA GLU A 323 2.67 8.99 36.23
C GLU A 323 3.86 9.96 36.23
N PRO A 324 3.91 10.93 37.15
CA PRO A 324 5.06 11.80 37.28
C PRO A 324 6.29 10.94 37.57
N SER A 325 7.34 11.13 36.78
CA SER A 325 8.65 10.51 37.00
C SER A 325 9.04 10.65 38.48
N PRO A 326 9.31 9.56 39.20
CA PRO A 326 9.84 9.68 40.52
C PRO A 326 11.16 10.45 40.45
N ASN A 327 11.22 11.49 41.25
CA ASN A 327 12.31 12.43 41.46
C ASN A 327 13.68 11.72 41.49
N ARG A 328 14.50 11.85 40.44
CA ARG A 328 15.92 11.46 40.46
C ARG A 328 16.73 12.59 41.13
N ASN A 329 16.39 12.93 42.36
CA ASN A 329 17.24 13.75 43.19
C ASN A 329 17.22 13.13 44.59
N THR A 330 17.96 12.06 44.78
CA THR A 330 18.58 11.70 46.09
C THR A 330 19.55 10.54 45.80
N ALA A 331 20.80 10.82 45.57
CA ALA A 331 22.04 10.31 46.18
C ALA A 331 23.21 10.64 45.28
#